data_b63211c762c380580b1ad01b4e4e320d
#
_entry.id   b63211c762c380580b1ad01b4e4e320d
#
_cell.length_a   1.000
_cell.length_b   1.000
_cell.length_c   1.000
_cell.angle_alpha   90.00
_cell.angle_beta   90.00
_cell.angle_gamma   90.00
#
_symmetry.space_group_name_H-M   'P 1'
#
loop_
_entity.id
_entity.type
_entity.pdbx_description
1 polymer ?
#
loop_
_entity_poly.entity_id
_entity_poly.type
_entity_poly.pdbx_seq_one_letter_code
_entity_poly.pdbx_strand_id
1 'polypeptide(L)'
;MRFAARVLILVAALASPAFAQQDGWIEDSLSYLDGLFGATVDVMSTVLFADFGTGVPFIVVVLVAGGIYYTFYFGWLPVRAFKHSIDVLRGRYDNPDDPGEISHFQALSSALSATIGLGNIAGVAIAVGIGGPGAVFWMILTAIFGMSSKLASCTL
;
A
#
# COMPACT_ATOMS: atom_id res chain seq x y z
N MET A 1 -28.21 34.66 -6.22
CA MET A 1 -27.35 35.67 -5.57
C MET A 1 -27.25 35.51 -4.03
N ARG A 2 -28.35 35.28 -3.29
CA ARG A 2 -28.34 35.19 -1.82
C ARG A 2 -27.59 33.96 -1.25
N PHE A 3 -27.51 32.84 -1.97
CA PHE A 3 -26.83 31.63 -1.54
C PHE A 3 -25.30 31.77 -1.64
N ALA A 4 -24.82 32.30 -2.77
CA ALA A 4 -23.39 32.54 -2.98
C ALA A 4 -22.80 33.54 -1.96
N ALA A 5 -23.58 34.60 -1.63
CA ALA A 5 -23.18 35.54 -0.61
C ALA A 5 -23.07 34.94 0.78
N ARG A 6 -23.97 34.01 1.14
CA ARG A 6 -23.90 33.28 2.43
C ARG A 6 -22.72 32.35 2.51
N VAL A 7 -22.39 31.64 1.42
CA VAL A 7 -21.20 30.77 1.36
C VAL A 7 -19.93 31.60 1.47
N LEU A 8 -19.89 32.76 0.80
CA LEU A 8 -18.72 33.65 0.84
C LEU A 8 -18.49 34.24 2.25
N ILE A 9 -19.56 34.59 2.95
CA ILE A 9 -19.51 35.06 4.34
C ILE A 9 -19.03 33.96 5.27
N LEU A 10 -19.46 32.70 5.06
CA LEU A 10 -19.07 31.56 5.86
C LEU A 10 -17.59 31.22 5.63
N VAL A 11 -17.11 31.25 4.40
CA VAL A 11 -15.70 31.06 4.05
C VAL A 11 -14.83 32.20 4.61
N ALA A 12 -15.32 33.46 4.51
CA ALA A 12 -14.62 34.61 5.08
C ALA A 12 -14.59 34.60 6.62
N ALA A 13 -15.63 34.08 7.27
CA ALA A 13 -15.67 33.89 8.72
C ALA A 13 -14.69 32.79 9.16
N LEU A 14 -14.52 31.70 8.38
CA LEU A 14 -13.53 30.64 8.63
C LEU A 14 -12.09 31.10 8.39
N ALA A 15 -11.89 32.11 7.53
CA ALA A 15 -10.59 32.72 7.24
C ALA A 15 -10.26 33.94 8.15
N SER A 16 -11.12 34.26 9.13
CA SER A 16 -10.87 35.39 10.03
C SER A 16 -9.77 35.06 11.05
N PRO A 17 -8.88 36.02 11.38
CA PRO A 17 -7.80 35.84 12.36
C PRO A 17 -8.35 35.51 13.77
N ALA A 18 -9.60 35.76 14.06
CA ALA A 18 -10.27 35.35 15.29
C ALA A 18 -10.41 33.84 15.42
N PHE A 19 -10.49 33.09 14.30
CA PHE A 19 -10.47 31.64 14.31
C PHE A 19 -9.05 31.09 14.50
N ALA A 20 -8.04 31.79 13.95
CA ALA A 20 -6.64 31.42 14.11
C ALA A 20 -6.10 31.63 15.55
N GLN A 21 -6.78 32.40 16.37
CA GLN A 21 -6.34 32.73 17.74
C GLN A 21 -6.96 31.81 18.81
N GLN A 22 -7.87 30.89 18.40
CA GLN A 22 -8.51 29.97 19.30
C GLN A 22 -7.81 28.61 19.37
N ASP A 23 -6.66 28.47 18.69
CA ASP A 23 -6.03 27.19 18.37
C ASP A 23 -4.91 26.79 19.35
N GLY A 24 -4.62 27.55 20.40
CA GLY A 24 -3.53 27.23 21.33
C GLY A 24 -3.65 25.83 21.93
N TRP A 25 -4.84 25.42 22.37
CA TRP A 25 -5.06 24.09 22.93
C TRP A 25 -5.06 22.98 21.86
N ILE A 26 -5.46 23.28 20.63
CA ILE A 26 -5.40 22.37 19.48
C ILE A 26 -3.94 22.17 19.06
N GLU A 27 -3.20 23.28 18.93
CA GLU A 27 -1.77 23.24 18.60
C GLU A 27 -0.96 22.51 19.67
N ASP A 28 -1.24 22.75 20.96
CA ASP A 28 -0.61 22.04 22.07
C ASP A 28 -0.95 20.54 22.05
N SER A 29 -2.20 20.21 21.77
CA SER A 29 -2.63 18.79 21.65
C SER A 29 -2.03 18.10 20.43
N LEU A 30 -1.97 18.81 19.30
CA LEU A 30 -1.35 18.28 18.09
C LEU A 30 0.15 18.11 18.27
N SER A 31 0.85 19.05 18.90
CA SER A 31 2.28 18.95 19.16
C SER A 31 2.61 17.81 20.13
N TYR A 32 1.76 17.59 21.14
CA TYR A 32 1.91 16.45 22.04
C TYR A 32 1.69 15.11 21.32
N LEU A 33 0.66 15.01 20.48
CA LEU A 33 0.42 13.83 19.64
C LEU A 33 1.56 13.63 18.65
N ASP A 34 2.01 14.68 18.00
CA ASP A 34 3.13 14.63 17.04
C ASP A 34 4.43 14.17 17.73
N GLY A 35 4.67 14.61 18.97
CA GLY A 35 5.79 14.12 19.77
C GLY A 35 5.70 12.63 20.13
N LEU A 36 4.50 12.15 20.51
CA LEU A 36 4.26 10.74 20.81
C LEU A 36 4.37 9.85 19.55
N PHE A 37 3.74 10.27 18.46
CA PHE A 37 3.82 9.57 17.20
C PHE A 37 5.23 9.64 16.61
N GLY A 38 5.88 10.81 16.67
CA GLY A 38 7.24 11.01 16.22
C GLY A 38 8.21 10.06 16.91
N ALA A 39 8.18 9.99 18.24
CA ALA A 39 9.05 9.08 19.01
C ALA A 39 8.80 7.60 18.62
N THR A 40 7.53 7.22 18.43
CA THR A 40 7.18 5.85 18.00
C THR A 40 7.68 5.58 16.59
N VAL A 41 7.47 6.50 15.66
CA VAL A 41 7.94 6.40 14.27
C VAL A 41 9.46 6.35 14.22
N ASP A 42 10.17 7.15 15.04
CA ASP A 42 11.63 7.16 15.09
C ASP A 42 12.20 5.82 15.57
N VAL A 43 11.61 5.23 16.61
CA VAL A 43 12.01 3.90 17.08
C VAL A 43 11.75 2.85 16.01
N MET A 44 10.55 2.85 15.41
CA MET A 44 10.21 1.91 14.36
C MET A 44 11.09 2.08 13.12
N SER A 45 11.33 3.32 12.71
CA SER A 45 12.20 3.61 11.56
C SER A 45 13.64 3.18 11.81
N THR A 46 14.16 3.45 13.02
CA THR A 46 15.51 3.03 13.40
C THR A 46 15.68 1.51 13.34
N VAL A 47 14.66 0.74 13.77
CA VAL A 47 14.70 -0.73 13.72
C VAL A 47 14.51 -1.23 12.29
N LEU A 48 13.52 -0.71 11.56
CA LEU A 48 13.19 -1.20 10.22
C LEU A 48 14.27 -0.85 9.18
N PHE A 49 14.85 0.34 9.31
CA PHE A 49 15.91 0.82 8.41
C PHE A 49 17.30 0.64 8.99
N ALA A 50 17.45 -0.10 10.11
CA ALA A 50 18.75 -0.47 10.64
C ALA A 50 19.58 -1.15 9.55
N ASP A 51 20.76 -0.59 9.35
CA ASP A 51 21.76 -1.14 8.43
C ASP A 51 22.81 -1.88 9.25
N PHE A 52 22.77 -3.19 9.24
CA PHE A 52 23.75 -4.04 9.94
C PHE A 52 25.13 -4.08 9.24
N GLY A 53 25.50 -2.99 8.57
CA GLY A 53 26.77 -2.89 7.83
C GLY A 53 26.74 -3.51 6.45
N THR A 54 25.56 -3.89 5.97
CA THR A 54 25.37 -4.51 4.65
C THR A 54 25.00 -3.50 3.57
N GLY A 55 24.69 -2.25 3.93
CA GLY A 55 24.16 -1.23 3.03
C GLY A 55 22.71 -1.49 2.61
N VAL A 56 22.06 -2.49 3.21
CA VAL A 56 20.67 -2.87 2.90
C VAL A 56 19.83 -2.78 4.18
N PRO A 57 18.72 -2.02 4.17
CA PRO A 57 17.83 -1.93 5.32
C PRO A 57 17.29 -3.29 5.77
N PHE A 58 17.21 -3.52 7.07
CA PHE A 58 16.75 -4.78 7.66
C PHE A 58 15.40 -5.23 7.12
N ILE A 59 14.45 -4.30 6.94
CA ILE A 59 13.12 -4.61 6.40
C ILE A 59 13.19 -5.23 5.01
N VAL A 60 14.12 -4.77 4.15
CA VAL A 60 14.30 -5.32 2.80
C VAL A 60 14.79 -6.76 2.88
N VAL A 61 15.74 -7.05 3.77
CA VAL A 61 16.25 -8.40 3.97
C VAL A 61 15.13 -9.34 4.43
N VAL A 62 14.31 -8.91 5.40
CA VAL A 62 13.19 -9.71 5.91
C VAL A 62 12.16 -9.97 4.82
N LEU A 63 11.79 -8.94 4.04
CA LEU A 63 10.81 -9.08 2.96
C LEU A 63 11.30 -10.01 1.84
N VAL A 64 12.55 -9.89 1.43
CA VAL A 64 13.14 -10.75 0.40
C VAL A 64 13.29 -12.18 0.92
N ALA A 65 13.79 -12.37 2.14
CA ALA A 65 13.92 -13.69 2.76
C ALA A 65 12.54 -14.36 2.93
N GLY A 66 11.53 -13.62 3.38
CA GLY A 66 10.17 -14.12 3.47
C GLY A 66 9.59 -14.50 2.10
N GLY A 67 9.81 -13.68 1.08
CA GLY A 67 9.41 -13.98 -0.29
C GLY A 67 10.05 -15.25 -0.84
N ILE A 68 11.34 -15.41 -0.62
CA ILE A 68 12.08 -16.62 -0.99
C ILE A 68 11.55 -17.83 -0.22
N TYR A 69 11.40 -17.72 1.09
CA TYR A 69 10.87 -18.79 1.94
C TYR A 69 9.50 -19.29 1.45
N TYR A 70 8.54 -18.38 1.25
CA TYR A 70 7.21 -18.73 0.77
C TYR A 70 7.22 -19.29 -0.65
N THR A 71 8.12 -18.82 -1.51
CA THR A 71 8.27 -19.37 -2.86
C THR A 71 8.66 -20.85 -2.84
N PHE A 72 9.62 -21.21 -1.99
CA PHE A 72 10.01 -22.61 -1.81
C PHE A 72 8.94 -23.41 -1.07
N TYR A 73 8.33 -22.84 -0.03
CA TYR A 73 7.28 -23.51 0.75
C TYR A 73 6.09 -23.89 -0.11
N PHE A 74 5.65 -23.01 -1.00
CA PHE A 74 4.56 -23.28 -1.94
C PHE A 74 5.00 -24.00 -3.22
N GLY A 75 6.27 -24.39 -3.36
CA GLY A 75 6.76 -25.14 -4.51
C GLY A 75 6.53 -24.44 -5.85
N TRP A 76 6.78 -23.11 -5.93
CA TRP A 76 6.58 -22.28 -7.12
C TRP A 76 5.11 -22.22 -7.59
N LEU A 77 4.17 -22.40 -6.68
CA LEU A 77 2.74 -22.44 -6.98
C LEU A 77 2.26 -21.24 -7.83
N PRO A 78 2.65 -19.98 -7.57
CA PRO A 78 2.20 -18.84 -8.36
C PRO A 78 2.53 -18.97 -9.85
N VAL A 79 3.70 -19.55 -10.17
CA VAL A 79 4.13 -19.76 -11.56
C VAL A 79 3.42 -20.96 -12.19
N ARG A 80 3.30 -22.07 -11.44
CA ARG A 80 2.67 -23.30 -11.94
C ARG A 80 1.17 -23.17 -12.11
N ALA A 81 0.50 -22.45 -11.19
CA ALA A 81 -0.94 -22.25 -11.23
C ALA A 81 -1.38 -21.05 -12.08
N PHE A 82 -0.44 -20.31 -12.69
CA PHE A 82 -0.73 -19.09 -13.45
C PHE A 82 -1.77 -19.32 -14.55
N LYS A 83 -1.62 -20.40 -15.32
CA LYS A 83 -2.57 -20.77 -16.37
C LYS A 83 -3.96 -21.07 -15.79
N HIS A 84 -4.01 -21.79 -14.67
CA HIS A 84 -5.26 -22.10 -13.99
C HIS A 84 -5.95 -20.82 -13.47
N SER A 85 -5.19 -19.87 -12.92
CA SER A 85 -5.73 -18.59 -12.48
C SER A 85 -6.39 -17.81 -13.62
N ILE A 86 -5.82 -17.84 -14.83
CA ILE A 86 -6.43 -17.22 -16.01
C ILE A 86 -7.73 -17.92 -16.40
N ASP A 87 -7.77 -19.25 -16.34
CA ASP A 87 -9.00 -20.02 -16.65
C ASP A 87 -10.12 -19.70 -15.64
N VAL A 88 -9.79 -19.56 -14.36
CA VAL A 88 -10.74 -19.11 -13.31
C VAL A 88 -11.26 -17.70 -13.61
N LEU A 89 -10.39 -16.76 -13.96
CA LEU A 89 -10.77 -15.38 -14.28
C LEU A 89 -11.68 -15.29 -15.52
N ARG A 90 -11.53 -16.22 -16.47
CA ARG A 90 -12.37 -16.30 -17.67
C ARG A 90 -13.75 -16.90 -17.38
N GLY A 91 -14.05 -17.23 -16.13
CA GLY A 91 -15.34 -17.82 -15.76
C GLY A 91 -15.49 -19.29 -16.13
N ARG A 92 -14.40 -20.00 -16.44
CA ARG A 92 -14.47 -21.41 -16.84
C ARG A 92 -14.98 -22.33 -15.73
N TYR A 93 -14.88 -21.87 -14.50
CA TYR A 93 -15.31 -22.55 -13.29
C TYR A 93 -16.50 -21.86 -12.62
N ASP A 94 -17.06 -20.82 -13.24
CA ASP A 94 -18.27 -20.16 -12.73
C ASP A 94 -19.47 -21.06 -12.95
N ASN A 95 -20.18 -21.34 -11.86
CA ASN A 95 -21.44 -22.06 -11.91
C ASN A 95 -22.58 -21.06 -11.63
N PRO A 96 -23.55 -20.89 -12.53
CA PRO A 96 -24.66 -19.95 -12.35
C PRO A 96 -25.53 -20.24 -11.12
N ASP A 97 -25.47 -21.48 -10.61
CA ASP A 97 -26.27 -21.94 -9.47
C ASP A 97 -25.53 -21.76 -8.12
N ASP A 98 -24.27 -21.28 -8.13
CA ASP A 98 -23.51 -21.06 -6.91
C ASP A 98 -24.03 -19.82 -6.15
N PRO A 99 -24.19 -19.90 -4.83
CA PRO A 99 -24.60 -18.77 -4.03
C PRO A 99 -23.49 -17.71 -4.00
N GLY A 100 -23.66 -16.64 -4.75
CA GLY A 100 -22.72 -15.51 -4.80
C GLY A 100 -23.26 -14.39 -5.68
N GLU A 101 -22.98 -13.14 -5.28
CA GLU A 101 -23.46 -11.94 -5.99
C GLU A 101 -22.46 -11.40 -7.02
N ILE A 102 -21.19 -11.85 -6.97
CA ILE A 102 -20.10 -11.29 -7.78
C ILE A 102 -19.31 -12.39 -8.49
N SER A 103 -18.94 -12.14 -9.75
CA SER A 103 -18.07 -13.04 -10.52
C SER A 103 -16.62 -12.99 -10.02
N HIS A 104 -15.82 -14.02 -10.35
CA HIS A 104 -14.38 -14.06 -10.03
C HIS A 104 -13.61 -12.85 -10.57
N PHE A 105 -13.98 -12.35 -11.75
CA PHE A 105 -13.39 -11.15 -12.32
C PHE A 105 -13.74 -9.89 -11.53
N GLN A 106 -14.98 -9.74 -11.07
CA GLN A 106 -15.40 -8.62 -10.23
C GLN A 106 -14.70 -8.65 -8.87
N ALA A 107 -14.57 -9.82 -8.25
CA ALA A 107 -13.84 -10.01 -7.01
C ALA A 107 -12.37 -9.60 -7.15
N LEU A 108 -11.69 -10.02 -8.22
CA LEU A 108 -10.32 -9.63 -8.50
C LEU A 108 -10.19 -8.12 -8.74
N SER A 109 -11.10 -7.53 -9.52
CA SER A 109 -11.09 -6.09 -9.82
C SER A 109 -11.24 -5.26 -8.55
N SER A 110 -12.11 -5.68 -7.64
CA SER A 110 -12.30 -5.05 -6.33
C SER A 110 -11.04 -5.17 -5.47
N ALA A 111 -10.44 -6.35 -5.39
CA ALA A 111 -9.21 -6.59 -4.63
C ALA A 111 -8.03 -5.77 -5.19
N LEU A 112 -7.88 -5.68 -6.51
CA LEU A 112 -6.86 -4.85 -7.15
C LEU A 112 -7.06 -3.37 -6.86
N SER A 113 -8.30 -2.89 -6.96
CA SER A 113 -8.65 -1.48 -6.65
C SER A 113 -8.29 -1.11 -5.22
N ALA A 114 -8.51 -2.01 -4.26
CA ALA A 114 -8.14 -1.80 -2.86
C ALA A 114 -6.62 -1.87 -2.62
N THR A 115 -5.89 -2.62 -3.45
CA THR A 115 -4.44 -2.85 -3.26
C THR A 115 -3.58 -1.81 -3.97
N ILE A 116 -4.06 -1.24 -5.08
CA ILE A 116 -3.34 -0.21 -5.83
C ILE A 116 -3.41 1.11 -5.07
N GLY A 117 -2.28 1.50 -4.48
CA GLY A 117 -2.12 2.73 -3.72
C GLY A 117 -1.06 3.65 -4.31
N LEU A 118 -0.84 4.77 -3.65
CA LEU A 118 0.15 5.77 -4.04
C LEU A 118 1.57 5.17 -4.17
N GLY A 119 1.91 4.21 -3.31
CA GLY A 119 3.20 3.51 -3.36
C GLY A 119 3.45 2.77 -4.67
N ASN A 120 2.41 2.17 -5.26
CA ASN A 120 2.52 1.42 -6.51
C ASN A 120 2.65 2.33 -7.73
N ILE A 121 2.28 3.59 -7.63
CA ILE A 121 2.34 4.57 -8.73
C ILE A 121 3.53 5.50 -8.52
N ALA A 122 3.49 6.34 -7.49
CA ALA A 122 4.53 7.33 -7.24
C ALA A 122 5.84 6.68 -6.78
N GLY A 123 5.78 5.66 -5.90
CA GLY A 123 6.96 4.94 -5.43
C GLY A 123 7.72 4.25 -6.57
N VAL A 124 7.01 3.62 -7.50
CA VAL A 124 7.61 3.01 -8.69
C VAL A 124 8.22 4.09 -9.61
N ALA A 125 7.50 5.19 -9.84
CA ALA A 125 8.01 6.29 -10.67
C ALA A 125 9.31 6.88 -10.09
N ILE A 126 9.38 7.10 -8.78
CA ILE A 126 10.58 7.58 -8.08
C ILE A 126 11.70 6.56 -8.19
N ALA A 127 11.44 5.28 -7.95
CA ALA A 127 12.43 4.21 -8.02
C ALA A 127 13.04 4.10 -9.42
N VAL A 128 12.22 4.20 -10.47
CA VAL A 128 12.69 4.19 -11.86
C VAL A 128 13.46 5.47 -12.21
N GLY A 129 13.00 6.62 -11.70
CA GLY A 129 13.68 7.90 -11.90
C GLY A 129 15.10 7.94 -11.32
N ILE A 130 15.31 7.31 -10.16
CA ILE A 130 16.60 7.25 -9.46
C ILE A 130 17.46 6.10 -9.97
N GLY A 131 16.88 4.91 -10.12
CA GLY A 131 17.61 3.67 -10.41
C GLY A 131 17.65 3.31 -11.90
N GLY A 132 16.98 4.09 -12.77
CA GLY A 132 16.94 3.85 -14.22
C GLY A 132 16.38 2.47 -14.58
N PRO A 133 16.79 1.93 -15.76
CA PRO A 133 16.30 0.63 -16.24
C PRO A 133 16.62 -0.54 -15.30
N GLY A 134 17.73 -0.45 -14.55
CA GLY A 134 18.11 -1.46 -13.56
C GLY A 134 17.09 -1.64 -12.45
N ALA A 135 16.44 -0.55 -12.02
CA ALA A 135 15.37 -0.62 -11.01
C ALA A 135 14.19 -1.47 -11.50
N VAL A 136 13.79 -1.31 -12.76
CA VAL A 136 12.69 -2.10 -13.35
C VAL A 136 13.03 -3.59 -13.33
N PHE A 137 14.26 -3.97 -13.71
CA PHE A 137 14.70 -5.36 -13.68
C PHE A 137 14.59 -5.95 -12.25
N TRP A 138 15.11 -5.24 -11.26
CA TRP A 138 15.05 -5.70 -9.87
C TRP A 138 13.62 -5.74 -9.31
N MET A 139 12.77 -4.80 -9.69
CA MET A 139 11.36 -4.82 -9.32
C MET A 139 10.62 -6.03 -9.90
N ILE A 140 10.87 -6.40 -11.15
CA ILE A 140 10.28 -7.61 -11.75
C ILE A 140 10.76 -8.86 -11.02
N LEU A 141 12.06 -8.95 -10.72
CA LEU A 141 12.62 -10.09 -10.01
C LEU A 141 12.02 -10.24 -8.60
N THR A 142 11.94 -9.15 -7.85
CA THR A 142 11.34 -9.16 -6.50
C THR A 142 9.84 -9.40 -6.54
N ALA A 143 9.13 -8.99 -7.60
CA ALA A 143 7.71 -9.25 -7.76
C ALA A 143 7.40 -10.74 -7.87
N ILE A 144 8.28 -11.54 -8.48
CA ILE A 144 8.12 -13.00 -8.58
C ILE A 144 8.10 -13.63 -7.17
N PHE A 145 9.01 -13.20 -6.30
CA PHE A 145 9.01 -13.65 -4.90
C PHE A 145 7.86 -13.06 -4.09
N GLY A 146 7.48 -11.81 -4.39
CA GLY A 146 6.37 -11.12 -3.75
C GLY A 146 5.01 -11.77 -4.02
N MET A 147 4.83 -12.41 -5.18
CA MET A 147 3.59 -13.15 -5.48
C MET A 147 3.32 -14.26 -4.46
N SER A 148 4.35 -14.98 -4.03
CA SER A 148 4.21 -16.05 -3.02
C SER A 148 3.85 -15.50 -1.65
N SER A 149 4.44 -14.38 -1.24
CA SER A 149 4.08 -13.69 0.01
C SER A 149 2.64 -13.16 -0.02
N LYS A 150 2.21 -12.63 -1.16
CA LYS A 150 0.83 -12.17 -1.35
C LYS A 150 -0.16 -13.33 -1.31
N LEU A 151 0.17 -14.46 -1.93
CA LEU A 151 -0.62 -15.68 -1.85
C LEU A 151 -0.81 -16.11 -0.40
N ALA A 152 0.28 -16.19 0.39
CA ALA A 152 0.22 -16.52 1.80
C ALA A 152 -0.71 -15.58 2.58
N SER A 153 -0.60 -14.27 2.38
CA SER A 153 -1.41 -13.28 3.09
C SER A 153 -2.89 -13.25 2.67
N CYS A 154 -3.21 -13.74 1.47
CA CYS A 154 -4.59 -13.80 0.98
C CYS A 154 -5.30 -15.12 1.33
N THR A 155 -4.54 -16.16 1.73
CA THR A 155 -5.09 -17.47 2.09
C THR A 155 -5.23 -17.68 3.61
N LEU A 156 -4.66 -16.78 4.40
CA LEU A 156 -4.82 -16.73 5.86
C LEU A 156 -6.05 -15.92 6.26
#